data_fee388ef5cc4a8d31a0ca465c4883395
#
_entry.id   fee388ef5cc4a8d31a0ca465c4883395
#
_cell.length_a   1.000
_cell.length_b   1.000
_cell.length_c   1.000
_cell.angle_alpha   90.00
_cell.angle_beta   90.00
_cell.angle_gamma   90.00
#
_symmetry.space_group_name_H-M   'P 1'
#
loop_
_entity.id
_entity.type
_entity.pdbx_description
1 polymer ?
#
loop_
_entity_poly.entity_id
_entity_poly.type
_entity_poly.pdbx_seq_one_letter_code
_entity_poly.pdbx_strand_id
1 'polypeptide(L)' 'MKDLNYYLSLPYRMELTPDKPEGDFVVSFPALPGCLSCGETIDEAINNGNDARLTWLEAALEQ' A
#
# COMPACT_ATOMS: atom_id res chain seq x y z
N MET A 1 16.04 -15.28 10.46
CA MET A 1 14.69 -15.07 9.94
C MET A 1 14.47 -13.60 9.66
N LYS A 2 13.84 -13.30 8.54
CA LYS A 2 13.56 -11.91 8.16
C LYS A 2 12.31 -11.42 8.86
N ASP A 3 12.41 -10.22 9.41
CA ASP A 3 11.29 -9.65 10.17
C ASP A 3 10.59 -8.54 9.39
N LEU A 4 9.61 -7.92 10.02
CA LEU A 4 8.81 -6.86 9.41
C LEU A 4 9.68 -5.70 8.92
N ASN A 5 10.68 -5.30 9.71
CA ASN A 5 11.55 -4.19 9.32
C ASN A 5 12.29 -4.47 8.02
N TYR A 6 12.72 -5.72 7.84
CA TYR A 6 13.36 -6.11 6.58
C TYR A 6 12.42 -5.87 5.40
N TYR A 7 11.19 -6.37 5.50
CA TYR A 7 10.23 -6.26 4.40
C TYR A 7 9.79 -4.82 4.17
N LEU A 8 9.67 -4.02 5.22
CA LEU A 8 9.32 -2.61 5.06
C LEU A 8 10.43 -1.81 4.38
N SER A 9 11.67 -2.28 4.46
CA SER A 9 12.80 -1.61 3.82
C SER A 9 12.93 -1.91 2.32
N LEU A 10 12.18 -2.89 1.81
CA LEU A 10 12.27 -3.26 0.41
C LEU A 10 11.58 -2.21 -0.47
N PRO A 11 12.13 -1.94 -1.67
CA PRO A 11 11.58 -0.91 -2.56
C PRO A 11 10.37 -1.41 -3.36
N TYR A 12 9.23 -1.55 -2.70
CA TYR A 12 8.02 -1.97 -3.37
C TYR A 12 7.53 -0.90 -4.34
N ARG A 13 7.14 -1.34 -5.54
CA ARG A 13 6.55 -0.44 -6.50
C ARG A 13 5.15 -0.04 -6.03
N MET A 14 4.86 1.25 -6.08
CA MET A 14 3.55 1.79 -5.76
C MET A 14 2.95 2.38 -7.02
N GLU A 15 1.70 2.02 -7.32
CA GLU A 15 0.97 2.59 -8.44
C GLU A 15 -0.15 3.48 -7.90
N LEU A 16 -0.16 4.73 -8.36
CA LEU A 16 -1.18 5.70 -7.99
C LEU A 16 -2.02 6.01 -9.22
N THR A 17 -3.32 5.80 -9.11
CA THR A 17 -4.24 5.98 -10.23
C THR A 17 -5.40 6.87 -9.82
N PRO A 18 -5.72 7.92 -10.59
CA PRO A 18 -6.91 8.72 -10.33
C PRO A 18 -8.17 7.86 -10.53
N ASP A 19 -9.10 7.94 -9.61
CA ASP A 19 -10.34 7.19 -9.70
C ASP A 19 -11.47 8.15 -10.04
N LYS A 20 -11.73 8.30 -11.32
CA LYS A 20 -12.83 9.13 -11.81
C LYS A 20 -14.08 8.29 -11.97
N PRO A 21 -15.25 8.86 -11.76
CA PRO A 21 -15.58 10.27 -11.55
C PRO A 21 -15.53 10.73 -10.10
N GLU A 22 -15.18 9.85 -9.18
CA GLU A 22 -15.24 10.15 -7.73
C GLU A 22 -14.26 11.24 -7.31
N GLY A 23 -13.17 11.44 -8.07
CA GLY A 23 -12.17 12.43 -7.69
C GLY A 23 -11.15 11.92 -6.70
N ASP A 24 -11.24 10.65 -6.33
CA ASP A 24 -10.29 10.02 -5.41
C ASP A 24 -9.08 9.48 -6.14
N PHE A 25 -8.10 9.05 -5.35
CA PHE A 25 -6.91 8.39 -5.87
C PHE A 25 -6.79 7.01 -5.27
N VAL A 26 -6.42 6.03 -6.09
CA VAL A 26 -6.21 4.65 -5.65
C VAL A 26 -4.72 4.33 -5.68
N VAL A 27 -4.24 3.72 -4.60
CA VAL A 27 -2.85 3.28 -4.49
C VAL A 27 -2.84 1.77 -4.41
N SER A 28 -1.94 1.14 -5.18
CA SER A 28 -1.78 -0.30 -5.12
C SER A 28 -0.30 -0.67 -5.11
N PHE A 29 -0.02 -1.86 -4.57
CA PHE A 29 1.32 -2.43 -4.57
C PHE A 29 1.27 -3.74 -5.34
N PRO A 30 1.65 -3.74 -6.63
CA PRO A 30 1.53 -4.95 -7.45
C PRO A 30 2.25 -6.17 -6.90
N ALA A 31 3.34 -5.97 -6.17
CA ALA A 31 4.09 -7.08 -5.57
C ALA A 31 3.39 -7.68 -4.35
N LEU A 32 2.37 -7.02 -3.82
CA LEU A 32 1.63 -7.47 -2.64
C LEU A 32 0.17 -7.68 -3.05
N PRO A 33 -0.20 -8.89 -3.47
CA PRO A 33 -1.55 -9.15 -4.00
C PRO A 33 -2.66 -8.71 -3.06
N GLY A 34 -3.59 -7.91 -3.56
CA GLY A 34 -4.70 -7.40 -2.77
C GLY A 34 -4.37 -6.21 -1.88
N CYS A 35 -3.12 -5.75 -1.89
CA CYS A 35 -2.74 -4.59 -1.08
C CYS A 35 -3.02 -3.31 -1.85
N LEU A 36 -4.13 -2.66 -1.50
CA LEU A 36 -4.49 -1.40 -2.12
C LEU A 36 -5.24 -0.52 -1.13
N SER A 37 -5.26 0.77 -1.41
CA SER A 37 -5.95 1.75 -0.58
C SER A 37 -6.37 2.93 -1.44
N CYS A 38 -6.98 3.93 -0.83
CA CYS A 38 -7.42 5.11 -1.55
C CYS A 38 -7.40 6.34 -0.64
N GLY A 39 -7.56 7.50 -1.25
CA GLY A 39 -7.63 8.75 -0.53
C GLY A 39 -8.19 9.84 -1.43
N GLU A 40 -8.66 10.92 -0.82
CA GLU A 40 -9.22 12.05 -1.56
C GLU A 40 -8.15 12.93 -2.19
N THR A 41 -6.93 12.87 -1.65
CA THR A 41 -5.77 13.58 -2.21
C THR A 41 -4.64 12.60 -2.43
N ILE A 42 -3.64 13.03 -3.20
CA ILE A 42 -2.48 12.19 -3.45
C ILE A 42 -1.76 11.86 -2.14
N ASP A 43 -1.55 12.88 -1.29
CA ASP A 43 -0.87 12.65 -0.02
C ASP A 43 -1.66 11.68 0.88
N GLU A 44 -2.98 11.85 0.93
CA GLU A 44 -3.81 10.96 1.72
C GLU A 44 -3.77 9.53 1.19
N ALA A 45 -3.85 9.38 -0.14
CA ALA A 45 -3.77 8.05 -0.76
C ALA A 45 -2.44 7.37 -0.46
N ILE A 46 -1.34 8.11 -0.53
CA ILE A 46 -0.02 7.56 -0.26
C ILE A 46 0.11 7.15 1.21
N ASN A 47 -0.36 7.99 2.14
CA ASN A 47 -0.32 7.67 3.56
C ASN A 47 -1.16 6.43 3.87
N ASN A 48 -2.36 6.36 3.30
CA ASN A 48 -3.23 5.20 3.48
C ASN A 48 -2.62 3.94 2.84
N GLY A 49 -1.95 4.11 1.71
CA GLY A 49 -1.25 3.01 1.05
C GLY A 49 -0.13 2.45 1.90
N ASN A 50 0.64 3.32 2.54
CA ASN A 50 1.72 2.87 3.43
C ASN A 50 1.16 2.13 4.64
N ASP A 51 0.04 2.58 5.19
CA ASP A 51 -0.62 1.87 6.28
C ASP A 51 -1.13 0.50 5.82
N ALA A 52 -1.71 0.43 4.63
CA ALA A 52 -2.19 -0.83 4.07
C ALA A 52 -1.04 -1.81 3.85
N ARG A 53 0.10 -1.31 3.37
CA ARG A 53 1.29 -2.14 3.18
C ARG A 53 1.77 -2.72 4.51
N LEU A 54 1.84 -1.89 5.53
CA LEU A 54 2.25 -2.35 6.86
C LEU A 54 1.33 -3.46 7.36
N THR A 55 0.03 -3.24 7.29
CA THR A 55 -0.96 -4.22 7.74
C THR A 55 -0.84 -5.52 6.92
N TRP A 56 -0.68 -5.39 5.61
CA TRP A 56 -0.54 -6.55 4.73
C TRP A 56 0.68 -7.39 5.11
N LEU A 57 1.82 -6.73 5.33
CA LEU A 57 3.06 -7.42 5.69
C LEU A 57 2.97 -8.06 7.07
N GLU A 58 2.35 -7.37 8.03
CA GLU A 58 2.15 -7.94 9.35
C GLU A 58 1.32 -9.22 9.28
N ALA A 59 0.22 -9.18 8.53
CA ALA A 59 -0.64 -10.36 8.38
C ALA A 59 0.10 -11.51 7.69
N ALA A 60 0.89 -11.19 6.67
CA ALA A 60 1.63 -12.23 5.94
C ALA A 60 2.68 -12.90 6.81
N LEU A 61 3.33 -12.14 7.70
CA LEU A 61 4.38 -12.69 8.55
C LEU A 61 3.83 -13.50 9.74
N GLU A 62 2.55 -13.34 10.04
CA GLU A 62 1.91 -14.10 11.10
C GLU A 62 1.51 -15.52 10.69
N GLN A 63 1.62 -15.84 9.43
CA GLN A 63 1.21 -17.13 8.89
C GLN A 63 2.36 -18.11 8.74
#